data_afe61bb919023d8cbba49035bc8b4051
#
_entry.id   afe61bb919023d8cbba49035bc8b4051
#
_cell.length_a   1.000
_cell.length_b   1.000
_cell.length_c   1.000
_cell.angle_alpha   90.00
_cell.angle_beta   90.00
_cell.angle_gamma   90.00
#
_symmetry.space_group_name_H-M   'P 1'
#
loop_
_entity.id
_entity.type
_entity.pdbx_description
1 polymer ?
#
loop_
_entity_poly.entity_id
_entity_poly.type
_entity_poly.pdbx_seq_one_letter_code
_entity_poly.pdbx_strand_id
1 'polypeptide(L)'
;MITVLDVENTTCKRDGKQHFDPFEAENELVMIGMLSEDTETVVTFTHSDEEPTVGGDVITQDILDATTLLVCHNAVHDLTWIWECGFKYDGKIYDTMLGEYILNKGVKSPLNLGFVSAQYQLEEQKLDTMSDYWKSGTSTKDIPFDELDEYLRYDLRSTLGVYKKQMKRFANEENSSMQSVLDLTMDTCFELALIYKRGIKVDMVELNKVKTEFEEERATLSEELNEFVEELMGDTPFNINSPEQLSTLVFSRKPTDKKQWALSVNAFMSDSAFKDAMRSMTGPVYKTKASKCFMCNGTGMVQLLTKKGTPRKNKNICKECNRQGFTLKNTKELAGLKFTPPKATWASASGFSTGKGILETLEATARGKGMEREGDFLQKLRRLNAIESYLSSFVGGIEKFTKADGMLHVQLTQHITSTARLSGRNPNMQNMPRGGTFPVKRVFISRWKGGKIMEADFGQLEFRVAAYLSQDKTAIKEVLEGFDVHQYTADIITKAGQAIGRQNAKMHTFAPLYGASGYGRTPAEAEYYTHFMYKYRGIAEWHKRLATEALSDRKITTPSGRQFAFPDVSRRRDGTVTNFTMI
;
A
#
# COMPACT_ATOMS: atom_id res chain seq x y z
N MET A 1 20.84 -17.16 29.52
CA MET A 1 20.53 -18.28 28.62
C MET A 1 19.98 -17.73 27.30
N ILE A 2 20.32 -18.32 26.16
CA ILE A 2 19.70 -18.01 24.87
C ILE A 2 18.54 -18.99 24.70
N THR A 3 17.35 -18.47 24.42
CA THR A 3 16.15 -19.28 24.17
C THR A 3 15.55 -18.93 22.81
N VAL A 4 15.31 -19.93 21.97
CA VAL A 4 14.48 -19.78 20.77
C VAL A 4 13.03 -20.02 21.19
N LEU A 5 12.12 -19.20 20.70
CA LEU A 5 10.69 -19.32 20.98
C LEU A 5 9.88 -19.19 19.69
N ASP A 6 8.86 -19.99 19.59
CA ASP A 6 7.85 -19.94 18.54
C ASP A 6 6.47 -20.30 19.12
N VAL A 7 5.40 -19.67 18.61
CA VAL A 7 4.03 -19.88 19.08
C VAL A 7 3.12 -20.37 17.97
N GLU A 8 2.29 -21.36 18.29
CA GLU A 8 1.21 -21.83 17.44
C GLU A 8 -0.14 -21.35 17.98
N ASN A 9 -0.94 -20.73 17.12
CA ASN A 9 -2.22 -20.16 17.50
C ASN A 9 -3.30 -20.43 16.45
N THR A 10 -4.57 -20.39 16.90
CA THR A 10 -5.70 -20.44 15.98
C THR A 10 -5.83 -19.12 15.21
N THR A 11 -6.59 -19.16 14.13
CA THR A 11 -6.85 -17.97 13.30
C THR A 11 -8.36 -17.85 13.04
N CYS A 12 -8.90 -16.65 13.10
CA CYS A 12 -10.26 -16.39 12.69
C CYS A 12 -10.33 -15.74 11.29
N LYS A 13 -11.47 -15.88 10.63
CA LYS A 13 -11.75 -15.22 9.35
C LYS A 13 -12.74 -14.08 9.53
N ARG A 14 -12.33 -12.86 9.14
CA ARG A 14 -13.21 -11.70 9.07
C ARG A 14 -13.10 -11.04 7.70
N ASP A 15 -14.21 -10.78 7.02
CA ASP A 15 -14.27 -10.21 5.65
C ASP A 15 -13.38 -10.96 4.65
N GLY A 16 -13.33 -12.29 4.73
CA GLY A 16 -12.57 -13.15 3.84
C GLY A 16 -11.05 -13.13 4.04
N LYS A 17 -10.55 -12.47 5.10
CA LYS A 17 -9.14 -12.45 5.49
C LYS A 17 -8.93 -13.19 6.81
N GLN A 18 -7.78 -13.86 6.92
CA GLN A 18 -7.34 -14.47 8.16
C GLN A 18 -6.72 -13.41 9.09
N HIS A 19 -7.04 -13.50 10.37
CA HIS A 19 -6.50 -12.70 11.45
C HIS A 19 -5.76 -13.62 12.41
N PHE A 20 -4.49 -13.31 12.69
CA PHE A 20 -3.56 -14.13 13.46
C PHE A 20 -3.25 -13.53 14.84
N ASP A 21 -3.79 -12.35 15.12
CA ASP A 21 -3.44 -11.62 16.33
C ASP A 21 -4.24 -12.08 17.56
N PRO A 22 -3.66 -11.94 18.77
CA PRO A 22 -4.33 -12.35 20.01
C PRO A 22 -5.44 -11.40 20.46
N PHE A 23 -5.69 -10.28 19.76
CA PHE A 23 -6.74 -9.32 20.08
C PHE A 23 -8.09 -9.72 19.50
N GLU A 24 -8.17 -10.75 18.67
CA GLU A 24 -9.41 -11.36 18.24
C GLU A 24 -9.85 -12.39 19.30
N ALA A 25 -11.06 -12.21 19.84
CA ALA A 25 -11.59 -13.05 20.92
C ALA A 25 -11.77 -14.54 20.52
N GLU A 26 -11.76 -14.82 19.22
CA GLU A 26 -11.92 -16.17 18.67
C GLU A 26 -10.57 -16.89 18.50
N ASN A 27 -9.46 -16.16 18.65
CA ASN A 27 -8.12 -16.72 18.52
C ASN A 27 -7.61 -17.21 19.88
N GLU A 28 -7.00 -18.39 19.88
CA GLU A 28 -6.48 -19.07 21.06
C GLU A 28 -5.02 -19.45 20.86
N LEU A 29 -4.22 -19.39 21.92
CA LEU A 29 -2.87 -19.94 21.95
C LEU A 29 -2.96 -21.47 22.02
N VAL A 30 -2.38 -22.15 21.05
CA VAL A 30 -2.42 -23.63 20.99
C VAL A 30 -1.21 -24.22 21.70
N MET A 31 -0.02 -23.81 21.28
CA MET A 31 1.24 -24.34 21.83
C MET A 31 2.31 -23.24 21.88
N ILE A 32 3.25 -23.38 22.82
CA ILE A 32 4.52 -22.63 22.84
C ILE A 32 5.66 -23.63 22.77
N GLY A 33 6.53 -23.45 21.80
CA GLY A 33 7.80 -24.15 21.71
C GLY A 33 8.96 -23.29 22.23
N MET A 34 9.85 -23.87 23.00
CA MET A 34 11.07 -23.22 23.51
C MET A 34 12.26 -24.15 23.37
N LEU A 35 13.38 -23.65 22.83
CA LEU A 35 14.63 -24.39 22.71
C LEU A 35 15.73 -23.63 23.42
N SER A 36 16.26 -24.21 24.52
CA SER A 36 17.32 -23.66 25.35
C SER A 36 18.39 -24.70 25.60
N GLU A 37 19.66 -24.39 25.36
CA GLU A 37 20.79 -25.27 25.66
C GLU A 37 20.59 -26.71 25.17
N ASP A 38 20.12 -26.90 23.96
CA ASP A 38 19.77 -28.18 23.30
C ASP A 38 18.59 -28.93 23.96
N THR A 39 17.83 -28.28 24.85
CA THR A 39 16.59 -28.83 25.42
C THR A 39 15.38 -28.19 24.75
N GLU A 40 14.57 -29.00 24.14
CA GLU A 40 13.29 -28.59 23.55
C GLU A 40 12.14 -28.80 24.53
N THR A 41 11.45 -27.75 24.87
CA THR A 41 10.26 -27.78 25.73
C THR A 41 9.07 -27.32 24.89
N VAL A 42 8.03 -28.12 24.84
CA VAL A 42 6.74 -27.76 24.22
C VAL A 42 5.69 -27.73 25.31
N VAL A 43 4.92 -26.66 25.36
CA VAL A 43 3.83 -26.44 26.30
C VAL A 43 2.55 -26.31 25.51
N THR A 44 1.57 -27.17 25.78
CA THR A 44 0.24 -27.15 25.17
C THR A 44 -0.73 -26.37 26.05
N PHE A 45 -1.50 -25.45 25.44
CA PHE A 45 -2.53 -24.64 26.11
C PHE A 45 -3.94 -25.03 25.66
N THR A 46 -4.18 -25.02 24.34
CA THR A 46 -5.44 -25.46 23.78
C THR A 46 -5.16 -26.34 22.56
N HIS A 47 -5.62 -27.59 22.62
CA HIS A 47 -5.54 -28.52 21.50
C HIS A 47 -6.74 -29.47 21.55
N SER A 48 -7.26 -29.92 20.40
CA SER A 48 -8.47 -30.74 20.39
C SER A 48 -8.22 -32.17 20.90
N ASP A 49 -7.02 -32.71 20.70
CA ASP A 49 -6.68 -34.12 21.02
C ASP A 49 -5.80 -34.25 22.27
N GLU A 50 -5.28 -33.14 22.83
CA GLU A 50 -4.33 -33.17 23.95
C GLU A 50 -4.78 -32.26 25.10
N GLU A 51 -4.61 -32.74 26.32
CA GLU A 51 -4.86 -31.94 27.52
C GLU A 51 -3.78 -30.86 27.70
N PRO A 52 -4.14 -29.69 28.26
CA PRO A 52 -3.16 -28.66 28.59
C PRO A 52 -2.02 -29.19 29.48
N THR A 53 -0.81 -28.76 29.20
CA THR A 53 0.37 -29.14 29.96
C THR A 53 0.22 -28.70 31.44
N VAL A 54 0.27 -29.63 32.36
CA VAL A 54 0.16 -29.33 33.79
C VAL A 54 1.32 -28.44 34.25
N GLY A 55 0.97 -27.26 34.78
CA GLY A 55 1.96 -26.25 35.16
C GLY A 55 2.65 -25.55 33.99
N GLY A 56 2.04 -25.62 32.79
CA GLY A 56 2.58 -25.01 31.57
C GLY A 56 2.87 -23.52 31.70
N ASP A 57 2.01 -22.78 32.40
CA ASP A 57 2.23 -21.35 32.67
C ASP A 57 3.51 -21.10 33.47
N VAL A 58 3.74 -21.93 34.51
CA VAL A 58 4.95 -21.82 35.39
C VAL A 58 6.20 -22.20 34.57
N ILE A 59 6.13 -23.30 33.84
CA ILE A 59 7.27 -23.78 33.01
C ILE A 59 7.66 -22.70 32.01
N THR A 60 6.68 -22.12 31.32
CA THR A 60 6.91 -21.07 30.32
C THR A 60 7.53 -19.83 30.97
N GLN A 61 6.98 -19.35 32.09
CA GLN A 61 7.50 -18.17 32.78
C GLN A 61 8.89 -18.38 33.32
N ASP A 62 9.17 -19.54 33.93
CA ASP A 62 10.50 -19.86 34.47
C ASP A 62 11.58 -19.88 33.39
N ILE A 63 11.27 -20.40 32.20
CA ILE A 63 12.20 -20.36 31.07
C ILE A 63 12.39 -18.92 30.57
N LEU A 64 11.32 -18.12 30.46
CA LEU A 64 11.41 -16.71 30.07
C LEU A 64 12.23 -15.90 31.09
N ASP A 65 12.04 -16.11 32.37
CA ASP A 65 12.79 -15.43 33.44
C ASP A 65 14.30 -15.76 33.41
N ALA A 66 14.66 -16.98 33.01
CA ALA A 66 16.04 -17.41 32.84
C ALA A 66 16.67 -16.95 31.51
N THR A 67 15.86 -16.42 30.59
CA THR A 67 16.28 -16.06 29.24
C THR A 67 16.92 -14.66 29.21
N THR A 68 18.17 -14.59 28.74
CA THR A 68 18.89 -13.32 28.52
C THR A 68 18.80 -12.79 27.11
N LEU A 69 18.52 -13.68 26.12
CA LEU A 69 18.29 -13.36 24.73
C LEU A 69 17.20 -14.27 24.18
N LEU A 70 16.08 -13.70 23.78
CA LEU A 70 14.99 -14.41 23.12
C LEU A 70 15.15 -14.31 21.59
N VAL A 71 15.21 -15.45 20.93
CA VAL A 71 15.39 -15.55 19.48
C VAL A 71 14.08 -16.04 18.86
N CYS A 72 13.52 -15.27 17.91
CA CYS A 72 12.29 -15.61 17.19
C CYS A 72 12.47 -15.42 15.68
N HIS A 73 11.50 -15.88 14.90
CA HIS A 73 11.37 -15.54 13.49
C HIS A 73 10.06 -14.76 13.28
N ASN A 74 10.12 -13.42 13.22
CA ASN A 74 9.00 -12.47 13.30
C ASN A 74 8.54 -12.21 14.76
N ALA A 75 9.49 -11.82 15.59
CA ALA A 75 9.36 -11.68 17.05
C ALA A 75 8.17 -10.81 17.52
N VAL A 76 7.67 -9.87 16.69
CA VAL A 76 6.48 -9.08 17.03
C VAL A 76 5.27 -9.99 17.25
N HIS A 77 5.13 -11.06 16.48
CA HIS A 77 4.05 -12.02 16.63
C HIS A 77 4.15 -12.77 17.97
N ASP A 78 5.28 -13.40 18.22
CA ASP A 78 5.49 -14.21 19.41
C ASP A 78 5.40 -13.39 20.70
N LEU A 79 6.07 -12.23 20.75
CA LEU A 79 6.01 -11.32 21.90
C LEU A 79 4.57 -10.86 22.19
N THR A 80 3.81 -10.56 21.16
CA THR A 80 2.42 -10.09 21.36
C THR A 80 1.56 -11.19 21.95
N TRP A 81 1.72 -12.43 21.48
CA TRP A 81 1.00 -13.58 22.00
C TRP A 81 1.37 -13.88 23.46
N ILE A 82 2.66 -14.02 23.79
CA ILE A 82 3.07 -14.32 25.17
C ILE A 82 2.60 -13.23 26.13
N TRP A 83 2.68 -11.95 25.75
CA TRP A 83 2.24 -10.86 26.62
C TRP A 83 0.71 -10.80 26.78
N GLU A 84 -0.09 -11.13 25.78
CA GLU A 84 -1.55 -11.16 25.89
C GLU A 84 -2.04 -12.38 26.69
N CYS A 85 -1.28 -13.49 26.66
CA CYS A 85 -1.52 -14.64 27.52
C CYS A 85 -1.04 -14.43 28.98
N GLY A 86 -0.47 -13.27 29.30
CA GLY A 86 -0.10 -12.88 30.68
C GLY A 86 1.35 -13.15 31.05
N PHE A 87 2.15 -13.74 30.17
CA PHE A 87 3.58 -13.94 30.38
C PHE A 87 4.33 -12.61 30.37
N LYS A 88 5.46 -12.57 31.05
CA LYS A 88 6.32 -11.38 31.17
C LYS A 88 7.66 -11.67 30.54
N TYR A 89 8.08 -10.79 29.65
CA TYR A 89 9.42 -10.76 29.10
C TYR A 89 9.77 -9.32 28.72
N ASP A 90 10.88 -8.82 29.22
CA ASP A 90 11.42 -7.48 28.96
C ASP A 90 12.92 -7.52 28.62
N GLY A 91 13.44 -8.71 28.34
CA GLY A 91 14.84 -8.96 27.98
C GLY A 91 15.16 -8.61 26.52
N LYS A 92 16.39 -8.88 26.14
CA LYS A 92 16.84 -8.68 24.74
C LYS A 92 16.20 -9.67 23.78
N ILE A 93 15.95 -9.22 22.56
CA ILE A 93 15.41 -10.05 21.49
C ILE A 93 16.36 -10.11 20.30
N TYR A 94 16.24 -11.17 19.51
CA TYR A 94 16.80 -11.29 18.18
C TYR A 94 15.74 -11.85 17.22
N ASP A 95 15.39 -11.07 16.21
CA ASP A 95 14.47 -11.48 15.16
C ASP A 95 15.28 -11.92 13.93
N THR A 96 15.24 -13.22 13.61
CA THR A 96 16.00 -13.79 12.48
C THR A 96 15.50 -13.29 11.12
N MET A 97 14.22 -12.92 10.99
CA MET A 97 13.68 -12.29 9.78
C MET A 97 14.29 -10.90 9.58
N LEU A 98 14.39 -10.09 10.64
CA LEU A 98 15.03 -8.77 10.60
C LEU A 98 16.54 -8.85 10.43
N GLY A 99 17.19 -9.86 11.05
CA GLY A 99 18.61 -10.15 10.81
C GLY A 99 18.89 -10.38 9.32
N GLU A 100 18.08 -11.20 8.65
CA GLU A 100 18.23 -11.44 7.20
C GLU A 100 17.93 -10.19 6.37
N TYR A 101 16.90 -9.42 6.74
CA TYR A 101 16.59 -8.15 6.07
C TYR A 101 17.78 -7.17 6.08
N ILE A 102 18.51 -7.07 7.19
CA ILE A 102 19.72 -6.22 7.28
C ILE A 102 20.83 -6.78 6.37
N LEU A 103 21.07 -8.10 6.45
CA LEU A 103 22.10 -8.80 5.67
C LEU A 103 21.84 -8.78 4.16
N ASN A 104 20.60 -8.60 3.73
CA ASN A 104 20.22 -8.42 2.33
C ASN A 104 20.53 -7.00 1.79
N LYS A 105 20.97 -6.06 2.65
CA LYS A 105 21.49 -4.74 2.24
C LYS A 105 20.54 -3.99 1.29
N GLY A 106 19.23 -4.06 1.54
CA GLY A 106 18.20 -3.39 0.71
C GLY A 106 17.80 -4.14 -0.56
N VAL A 107 18.44 -5.26 -0.88
CA VAL A 107 18.01 -6.15 -1.98
C VAL A 107 16.77 -6.94 -1.52
N LYS A 108 15.72 -6.94 -2.34
CA LYS A 108 14.50 -7.68 -2.04
C LYS A 108 14.73 -9.18 -2.17
N SER A 109 14.45 -9.90 -1.10
CA SER A 109 14.47 -11.36 -1.03
C SER A 109 13.32 -11.83 -0.14
N PRO A 110 12.78 -13.04 -0.33
CA PRO A 110 11.86 -13.63 0.64
C PRO A 110 12.52 -13.78 2.01
N LEU A 111 11.76 -13.53 3.07
CA LEU A 111 12.25 -13.54 4.45
C LEU A 111 11.56 -14.60 5.31
N ASN A 112 10.66 -15.43 4.75
CA ASN A 112 10.05 -16.52 5.50
C ASN A 112 11.09 -17.57 5.90
N LEU A 113 10.87 -18.22 7.04
CA LEU A 113 11.82 -19.15 7.66
C LEU A 113 12.26 -20.26 6.70
N GLY A 114 11.32 -20.85 5.95
CA GLY A 114 11.63 -21.91 5.00
C GLY A 114 12.60 -21.48 3.90
N PHE A 115 12.41 -20.28 3.32
CA PHE A 115 13.32 -19.75 2.31
C PHE A 115 14.70 -19.43 2.90
N VAL A 116 14.74 -18.78 4.07
CA VAL A 116 16.01 -18.40 4.72
C VAL A 116 16.79 -19.62 5.16
N SER A 117 16.13 -20.64 5.72
CA SER A 117 16.76 -21.92 6.11
C SER A 117 17.36 -22.64 4.91
N ALA A 118 16.63 -22.69 3.78
CA ALA A 118 17.12 -23.28 2.54
C ALA A 118 18.33 -22.51 1.97
N GLN A 119 18.30 -21.17 2.02
CA GLN A 119 19.42 -20.32 1.60
C GLN A 119 20.70 -20.60 2.42
N TYR A 120 20.55 -20.86 3.71
CA TYR A 120 21.68 -21.23 4.61
C TYR A 120 22.08 -22.70 4.52
N GLN A 121 21.37 -23.49 3.71
CA GLN A 121 21.61 -24.95 3.55
C GLN A 121 21.62 -25.66 4.90
N LEU A 122 20.62 -25.36 5.73
CA LEU A 122 20.43 -26.06 6.99
C LEU A 122 19.99 -27.51 6.68
N GLU A 123 20.46 -28.47 7.46
CA GLU A 123 20.11 -29.90 7.30
C GLU A 123 18.61 -30.11 7.52
N GLU A 124 18.05 -29.35 8.42
CA GLU A 124 16.62 -29.32 8.71
C GLU A 124 15.95 -28.28 7.81
N GLN A 125 15.23 -28.72 6.79
CA GLN A 125 14.44 -27.84 5.91
C GLN A 125 12.97 -27.93 6.33
N LYS A 126 12.32 -26.78 6.47
CA LYS A 126 10.90 -26.68 6.82
C LYS A 126 10.06 -27.59 5.93
N LEU A 127 9.38 -28.56 6.55
CA LEU A 127 8.37 -29.38 5.89
C LEU A 127 7.12 -28.53 5.66
N ASP A 128 6.66 -28.39 4.42
CA ASP A 128 5.44 -27.62 4.09
C ASP A 128 4.16 -28.46 4.31
N THR A 129 4.16 -29.30 5.36
CA THR A 129 3.04 -30.18 5.69
C THR A 129 1.83 -29.42 6.19
N MET A 130 2.03 -28.29 6.89
CA MET A 130 0.95 -27.49 7.49
C MET A 130 0.15 -26.70 6.45
N SER A 131 0.75 -26.37 5.32
CA SER A 131 0.12 -25.59 4.25
C SER A 131 -1.21 -26.19 3.76
N ASP A 132 -1.31 -27.50 3.69
CA ASP A 132 -2.51 -28.19 3.20
C ASP A 132 -3.65 -28.18 4.24
N TYR A 133 -3.33 -28.27 5.53
CA TYR A 133 -4.31 -28.09 6.61
C TYR A 133 -4.91 -26.68 6.59
N TRP A 134 -4.08 -25.66 6.51
CA TRP A 134 -4.56 -24.26 6.46
C TRP A 134 -5.33 -23.93 5.19
N LYS A 135 -4.96 -24.48 4.03
CA LYS A 135 -5.72 -24.34 2.77
C LYS A 135 -7.08 -25.01 2.84
N SER A 136 -7.19 -26.15 3.53
CA SER A 136 -8.48 -26.84 3.75
C SER A 136 -9.36 -26.10 4.76
N GLY A 137 -8.80 -25.14 5.51
CA GLY A 137 -9.51 -24.38 6.55
C GLY A 137 -9.51 -25.09 7.90
N THR A 138 -8.66 -26.09 8.10
CA THR A 138 -8.48 -26.76 9.39
C THR A 138 -7.93 -25.75 10.40
N SER A 139 -8.51 -25.70 11.59
CA SER A 139 -8.00 -24.88 12.68
C SER A 139 -6.69 -25.45 13.21
N THR A 140 -5.75 -24.61 13.61
CA THR A 140 -4.45 -25.07 14.14
C THR A 140 -4.62 -26.05 15.31
N LYS A 141 -5.60 -25.83 16.16
CA LYS A 141 -5.88 -26.74 17.31
C LYS A 141 -6.45 -28.12 16.92
N ASP A 142 -6.93 -28.26 15.68
CA ASP A 142 -7.52 -29.49 15.13
C ASP A 142 -6.54 -30.25 14.21
N ILE A 143 -5.30 -29.78 14.07
CA ILE A 143 -4.23 -30.48 13.37
C ILE A 143 -3.73 -31.62 14.29
N PRO A 144 -3.46 -32.84 13.78
CA PRO A 144 -2.96 -33.91 14.61
C PRO A 144 -1.76 -33.47 15.47
N PHE A 145 -1.81 -33.77 16.77
CA PHE A 145 -0.83 -33.28 17.73
C PHE A 145 0.61 -33.58 17.34
N ASP A 146 0.90 -34.86 17.00
CA ASP A 146 2.26 -35.27 16.63
C ASP A 146 2.80 -34.49 15.43
N GLU A 147 1.96 -34.15 14.46
CA GLU A 147 2.36 -33.37 13.28
C GLU A 147 2.61 -31.91 13.63
N LEU A 148 1.79 -31.32 14.51
CA LEU A 148 1.96 -29.94 14.94
C LEU A 148 3.16 -29.78 15.88
N ASP A 149 3.38 -30.73 16.79
CA ASP A 149 4.56 -30.76 17.69
C ASP A 149 5.87 -30.92 16.89
N GLU A 150 5.90 -31.85 15.93
CA GLU A 150 7.07 -32.03 15.05
C GLU A 150 7.36 -30.76 14.24
N TYR A 151 6.31 -30.14 13.69
CA TYR A 151 6.44 -28.88 12.95
C TYR A 151 6.99 -27.76 13.82
N LEU A 152 6.47 -27.57 15.03
CA LEU A 152 6.91 -26.54 15.97
C LEU A 152 8.39 -26.74 16.36
N ARG A 153 8.78 -27.98 16.71
CA ARG A 153 10.20 -28.31 17.04
C ARG A 153 11.12 -28.04 15.84
N TYR A 154 10.64 -28.28 14.67
CA TYR A 154 11.35 -28.02 13.43
C TYR A 154 11.59 -26.52 13.22
N ASP A 155 10.57 -25.68 13.44
CA ASP A 155 10.69 -24.22 13.34
C ASP A 155 11.66 -23.68 14.41
N LEU A 156 11.68 -24.24 15.61
CA LEU A 156 12.67 -23.89 16.65
C LEU A 156 14.12 -24.19 16.22
N ARG A 157 14.40 -25.38 15.72
CA ARG A 157 15.75 -25.80 15.26
C ARG A 157 16.20 -24.96 14.06
N SER A 158 15.29 -24.74 13.08
CA SER A 158 15.56 -23.91 11.92
C SER A 158 15.87 -22.49 12.32
N THR A 159 15.11 -21.89 13.23
CA THR A 159 15.34 -20.54 13.76
C THR A 159 16.68 -20.43 14.47
N LEU A 160 17.06 -21.41 15.29
CA LEU A 160 18.38 -21.46 15.92
C LEU A 160 19.50 -21.59 14.89
N GLY A 161 19.31 -22.43 13.87
CA GLY A 161 20.26 -22.60 12.78
C GLY A 161 20.50 -21.31 12.01
N VAL A 162 19.42 -20.62 11.64
CA VAL A 162 19.47 -19.30 10.98
C VAL A 162 20.19 -18.28 11.86
N TYR A 163 19.82 -18.17 13.15
CA TYR A 163 20.50 -17.30 14.11
C TYR A 163 22.00 -17.52 14.13
N LYS A 164 22.45 -18.76 14.33
CA LYS A 164 23.88 -19.11 14.37
C LYS A 164 24.62 -18.72 13.07
N LYS A 165 23.98 -18.88 11.91
CA LYS A 165 24.55 -18.50 10.60
C LYS A 165 24.62 -16.98 10.45
N GLN A 166 23.57 -16.28 10.85
CA GLN A 166 23.51 -14.81 10.78
C GLN A 166 24.56 -14.17 11.69
N MET A 167 24.72 -14.66 12.92
CA MET A 167 25.75 -14.16 13.84
C MET A 167 27.16 -14.32 13.26
N LYS A 168 27.46 -15.45 12.59
CA LYS A 168 28.72 -15.62 11.86
C LYS A 168 28.87 -14.61 10.72
N ARG A 169 27.80 -14.29 9.99
CA ARG A 169 27.83 -13.28 8.91
C ARG A 169 28.03 -11.87 9.45
N PHE A 170 27.40 -11.49 10.56
CA PHE A 170 27.61 -10.18 11.20
C PHE A 170 29.02 -10.03 11.77
N ALA A 171 29.65 -11.12 12.26
CA ALA A 171 31.03 -11.13 12.75
C ALA A 171 32.08 -10.95 11.63
N ASN A 172 31.72 -11.11 10.36
CA ASN A 172 32.64 -10.88 9.25
C ASN A 172 33.00 -9.39 9.14
N GLU A 173 34.25 -9.09 8.85
CA GLU A 173 34.78 -7.72 8.72
C GLU A 173 33.93 -6.87 7.76
N GLU A 174 33.50 -7.46 6.63
CA GLU A 174 32.64 -6.80 5.63
C GLU A 174 31.33 -6.26 6.21
N ASN A 175 30.78 -6.92 7.24
CA ASN A 175 29.48 -6.60 7.84
C ASN A 175 29.61 -5.97 9.23
N SER A 176 30.82 -5.78 9.74
CA SER A 176 31.07 -5.29 11.11
C SER A 176 30.44 -3.91 11.39
N SER A 177 30.35 -3.05 10.36
CA SER A 177 29.68 -1.74 10.47
C SER A 177 28.19 -1.86 10.75
N MET A 178 27.55 -2.99 10.46
CA MET A 178 26.10 -3.19 10.62
C MET A 178 25.71 -3.65 12.04
N GLN A 179 26.66 -3.88 12.95
CA GLN A 179 26.32 -4.33 14.31
C GLN A 179 25.43 -3.32 15.05
N SER A 180 25.77 -2.04 15.02
CA SER A 180 24.95 -0.98 15.64
C SER A 180 23.56 -0.86 14.99
N VAL A 181 23.45 -1.16 13.70
CA VAL A 181 22.16 -1.20 12.99
C VAL A 181 21.34 -2.40 13.45
N LEU A 182 21.99 -3.54 13.67
CA LEU A 182 21.34 -4.74 14.21
C LEU A 182 20.76 -4.46 15.59
N ASP A 183 21.57 -3.94 16.50
CA ASP A 183 21.15 -3.64 17.87
C ASP A 183 19.97 -2.67 17.88
N LEU A 184 20.07 -1.54 17.15
CA LEU A 184 18.97 -0.58 17.02
C LEU A 184 17.72 -1.20 16.39
N THR A 185 17.87 -2.11 15.42
CA THR A 185 16.72 -2.76 14.76
C THR A 185 16.00 -3.69 15.72
N MET A 186 16.74 -4.43 16.57
CA MET A 186 16.15 -5.32 17.57
C MET A 186 15.46 -4.54 18.70
N ASP A 187 16.09 -3.48 19.20
CA ASP A 187 15.47 -2.58 20.20
C ASP A 187 14.19 -1.95 19.62
N THR A 188 14.24 -1.49 18.36
CA THR A 188 13.06 -0.95 17.67
C THR A 188 11.97 -2.01 17.49
N CYS A 189 12.33 -3.25 17.16
CA CYS A 189 11.37 -4.35 17.02
C CYS A 189 10.59 -4.59 18.33
N PHE A 190 11.29 -4.60 19.46
CA PHE A 190 10.68 -4.73 20.76
C PHE A 190 9.69 -3.59 21.07
N GLU A 191 10.10 -2.35 20.83
CA GLU A 191 9.23 -1.18 21.01
C GLU A 191 8.02 -1.19 20.07
N LEU A 192 8.19 -1.63 18.82
CA LEU A 192 7.08 -1.76 17.87
C LEU A 192 6.09 -2.85 18.29
N ALA A 193 6.57 -3.95 18.90
CA ALA A 193 5.70 -4.97 19.49
C ALA A 193 4.90 -4.40 20.67
N LEU A 194 5.51 -3.58 21.53
CA LEU A 194 4.80 -2.88 22.61
C LEU A 194 3.79 -1.87 22.10
N ILE A 195 4.11 -1.12 21.04
CA ILE A 195 3.19 -0.19 20.38
C ILE A 195 1.99 -0.96 19.82
N TYR A 196 2.25 -2.09 19.15
CA TYR A 196 1.22 -2.96 18.59
C TYR A 196 0.30 -3.51 19.69
N LYS A 197 0.89 -4.07 20.76
CA LYS A 197 0.14 -4.53 21.92
C LYS A 197 -0.72 -3.44 22.55
N ARG A 198 -0.16 -2.26 22.76
CA ARG A 198 -0.88 -1.14 23.41
C ARG A 198 -2.05 -0.61 22.58
N GLY A 199 -1.90 -0.55 21.25
CA GLY A 199 -2.90 0.02 20.37
C GLY A 199 -3.24 1.49 20.68
N ILE A 200 -4.22 2.04 19.96
CA ILE A 200 -4.75 3.39 20.16
C ILE A 200 -6.27 3.34 20.28
N LYS A 201 -6.84 4.14 21.20
CA LYS A 201 -8.28 4.18 21.42
C LYS A 201 -8.98 4.95 20.30
N VAL A 202 -10.05 4.37 19.76
CA VAL A 202 -10.91 4.97 18.73
C VAL A 202 -12.26 5.38 19.33
N ASP A 203 -12.67 6.60 19.06
CA ASP A 203 -14.05 7.06 19.31
C ASP A 203 -14.93 6.63 18.13
N MET A 204 -15.64 5.52 18.32
CA MET A 204 -16.53 4.95 17.28
C MET A 204 -17.74 5.85 16.99
N VAL A 205 -18.19 6.68 17.94
CA VAL A 205 -19.28 7.63 17.71
C VAL A 205 -18.81 8.73 16.76
N GLU A 206 -17.63 9.29 17.03
CA GLU A 206 -17.04 10.29 16.14
C GLU A 206 -16.65 9.71 14.77
N LEU A 207 -16.19 8.44 14.72
CA LEU A 207 -15.92 7.76 13.43
C LEU A 207 -17.19 7.64 12.58
N ASN A 208 -18.31 7.22 13.18
CA ASN A 208 -19.59 7.13 12.48
C ASN A 208 -20.09 8.49 12.00
N LYS A 209 -19.90 9.55 12.79
CA LYS A 209 -20.24 10.91 12.39
C LYS A 209 -19.43 11.36 11.18
N VAL A 210 -18.10 11.15 11.19
CA VAL A 210 -17.21 11.43 10.05
C VAL A 210 -17.64 10.63 8.81
N LYS A 211 -17.97 9.35 8.99
CA LYS A 211 -18.45 8.48 7.92
C LYS A 211 -19.69 9.06 7.25
N THR A 212 -20.71 9.40 8.04
CA THR A 212 -21.97 9.97 7.56
C THR A 212 -21.75 11.28 6.81
N GLU A 213 -20.98 12.22 7.39
CA GLU A 213 -20.67 13.51 6.75
C GLU A 213 -20.11 13.33 5.33
N PHE A 214 -19.19 12.37 5.12
CA PHE A 214 -18.56 12.14 3.82
C PHE A 214 -19.38 11.23 2.90
N GLU A 215 -20.24 10.38 3.42
CA GLU A 215 -21.20 9.61 2.61
C GLU A 215 -22.28 10.53 2.02
N GLU A 216 -22.75 11.52 2.75
CA GLU A 216 -23.66 12.54 2.26
C GLU A 216 -23.01 13.44 1.20
N GLU A 217 -21.78 13.91 1.42
CA GLU A 217 -21.01 14.68 0.42
C GLU A 217 -20.77 13.84 -0.85
N ARG A 218 -20.41 12.55 -0.70
CA ARG A 218 -20.26 11.63 -1.81
C ARG A 218 -21.54 11.48 -2.64
N ALA A 219 -22.68 11.32 -1.98
CA ALA A 219 -23.97 11.17 -2.64
C ALA A 219 -24.29 12.43 -3.47
N THR A 220 -24.17 13.61 -2.88
CA THR A 220 -24.42 14.89 -3.55
C THR A 220 -23.49 15.09 -4.76
N LEU A 221 -22.19 14.87 -4.59
CA LEU A 221 -21.22 14.98 -5.70
C LEU A 221 -21.48 13.96 -6.81
N SER A 222 -21.89 12.75 -6.45
CA SER A 222 -22.20 11.70 -7.43
C SER A 222 -23.42 12.08 -8.27
N GLU A 223 -24.46 12.65 -7.65
CA GLU A 223 -25.66 13.13 -8.34
C GLU A 223 -25.31 14.25 -9.32
N GLU A 224 -24.66 15.31 -8.86
CA GLU A 224 -24.23 16.45 -9.69
C GLU A 224 -23.33 16.04 -10.86
N LEU A 225 -22.40 15.11 -10.62
CA LEU A 225 -21.52 14.61 -11.67
C LEU A 225 -22.25 13.73 -12.68
N ASN A 226 -23.22 12.91 -12.24
CA ASN A 226 -24.02 12.08 -13.14
C ASN A 226 -24.90 12.93 -14.05
N GLU A 227 -25.55 13.97 -13.53
CA GLU A 227 -26.33 14.91 -14.35
C GLU A 227 -25.47 15.54 -15.47
N PHE A 228 -24.25 15.96 -15.11
CA PHE A 228 -23.33 16.54 -16.09
C PHE A 228 -22.84 15.50 -17.12
N VAL A 229 -22.62 14.26 -16.69
CA VAL A 229 -22.23 13.14 -17.56
C VAL A 229 -23.36 12.81 -18.54
N GLU A 230 -24.61 12.78 -18.11
CA GLU A 230 -25.78 12.55 -18.99
C GLU A 230 -25.87 13.65 -20.06
N GLU A 231 -25.64 14.91 -19.70
CA GLU A 231 -25.60 16.00 -20.67
C GLU A 231 -24.48 15.79 -21.72
N LEU A 232 -23.32 15.32 -21.32
CA LEU A 232 -22.14 15.14 -22.18
C LEU A 232 -22.19 13.87 -23.03
N MET A 233 -22.72 12.77 -22.48
CA MET A 233 -22.71 11.44 -23.12
C MET A 233 -24.03 11.05 -23.75
N GLY A 234 -25.14 11.74 -23.39
CA GLY A 234 -26.49 11.37 -23.74
C GLY A 234 -26.98 10.18 -22.90
N ASP A 235 -27.91 9.40 -23.48
CA ASP A 235 -28.60 8.33 -22.73
C ASP A 235 -27.77 7.06 -22.52
N THR A 236 -26.45 7.07 -22.83
CA THR A 236 -25.57 5.92 -22.53
C THR A 236 -25.39 5.81 -21.00
N PRO A 237 -25.78 4.70 -20.37
CA PRO A 237 -25.45 4.46 -18.98
C PRO A 237 -23.94 4.54 -18.74
N PHE A 238 -23.55 5.32 -17.76
CA PHE A 238 -22.16 5.67 -17.54
C PHE A 238 -21.75 5.40 -16.09
N ASN A 239 -20.60 4.77 -15.92
CA ASN A 239 -19.97 4.56 -14.61
C ASN A 239 -18.71 5.42 -14.52
N ILE A 240 -18.78 6.51 -13.76
CA ILE A 240 -17.68 7.46 -13.56
C ILE A 240 -16.47 6.82 -12.87
N ASN A 241 -16.67 5.72 -12.15
CA ASN A 241 -15.62 4.97 -11.46
C ASN A 241 -14.91 3.94 -12.37
N SER A 242 -15.38 3.76 -13.60
CA SER A 242 -14.67 2.94 -14.59
C SER A 242 -13.57 3.76 -15.29
N PRO A 243 -12.27 3.36 -15.16
CA PRO A 243 -11.18 4.07 -15.81
C PRO A 243 -11.34 4.20 -17.33
N GLU A 244 -11.90 3.18 -17.99
CA GLU A 244 -12.15 3.17 -19.44
C GLU A 244 -13.22 4.17 -19.84
N GLN A 245 -14.33 4.19 -19.09
CA GLN A 245 -15.43 5.11 -19.34
C GLN A 245 -15.01 6.54 -19.03
N LEU A 246 -14.32 6.75 -17.90
CA LEU A 246 -13.79 8.07 -17.55
C LEU A 246 -12.79 8.58 -18.59
N SER A 247 -11.89 7.74 -19.10
CA SER A 247 -10.99 8.10 -20.20
C SER A 247 -11.78 8.52 -21.44
N THR A 248 -12.86 7.80 -21.77
CA THR A 248 -13.74 8.12 -22.89
C THR A 248 -14.44 9.46 -22.71
N LEU A 249 -14.94 9.76 -21.50
CA LEU A 249 -15.58 11.03 -21.16
C LEU A 249 -14.60 12.21 -21.28
N VAL A 250 -13.41 12.06 -20.68
CA VAL A 250 -12.43 13.16 -20.62
C VAL A 250 -11.85 13.49 -22.00
N PHE A 251 -11.52 12.48 -22.79
CA PHE A 251 -10.79 12.66 -24.04
C PHE A 251 -11.66 12.50 -25.28
N SER A 252 -12.94 12.18 -25.14
CA SER A 252 -13.91 12.00 -26.25
C SER A 252 -13.44 10.98 -27.31
N ARG A 253 -12.65 10.01 -26.90
CA ARG A 253 -12.04 8.98 -27.75
C ARG A 253 -12.23 7.60 -27.13
N LYS A 254 -12.48 6.61 -28.00
CA LYS A 254 -12.52 5.22 -27.59
C LYS A 254 -11.14 4.74 -27.11
N PRO A 255 -11.06 3.82 -26.13
CA PRO A 255 -9.82 3.15 -25.78
C PRO A 255 -9.19 2.47 -27.00
N THR A 256 -7.88 2.32 -26.99
CA THR A 256 -7.15 1.66 -28.08
C THR A 256 -7.28 0.15 -28.04
N ASP A 257 -7.58 -0.44 -26.89
CA ASP A 257 -7.81 -1.87 -26.74
C ASP A 257 -9.28 -2.23 -27.05
N LYS A 258 -9.43 -3.08 -28.07
CA LYS A 258 -10.70 -3.59 -28.56
C LYS A 258 -11.50 -4.34 -27.50
N LYS A 259 -10.83 -5.20 -26.71
CA LYS A 259 -11.50 -6.01 -25.68
C LYS A 259 -12.05 -5.14 -24.56
N GLN A 260 -11.28 -4.18 -24.06
CA GLN A 260 -11.70 -3.32 -22.96
C GLN A 260 -12.90 -2.44 -23.36
N TRP A 261 -12.85 -1.82 -24.54
CA TRP A 261 -14.01 -1.08 -25.05
C TRP A 261 -15.24 -1.97 -25.17
N ALA A 262 -15.05 -3.17 -25.73
CA ALA A 262 -16.12 -4.13 -25.92
C ALA A 262 -16.74 -4.56 -24.59
N LEU A 263 -15.96 -4.80 -23.56
CA LEU A 263 -16.43 -5.19 -22.23
C LEU A 263 -17.20 -4.06 -21.54
N SER A 264 -16.72 -2.81 -21.66
CA SER A 264 -17.34 -1.66 -21.00
C SER A 264 -18.70 -1.25 -21.59
N VAL A 265 -18.95 -1.53 -22.88
CA VAL A 265 -20.19 -1.12 -23.58
C VAL A 265 -21.11 -2.27 -23.98
N ASN A 266 -20.67 -3.52 -23.89
CA ASN A 266 -21.42 -4.69 -24.36
C ASN A 266 -22.79 -4.85 -23.68
N ALA A 267 -22.90 -4.46 -22.42
CA ALA A 267 -24.17 -4.54 -21.69
C ALA A 267 -25.26 -3.62 -22.24
N PHE A 268 -24.89 -2.59 -23.01
CA PHE A 268 -25.78 -1.53 -23.50
C PHE A 268 -25.95 -1.51 -25.01
N MET A 269 -25.33 -2.45 -25.72
CA MET A 269 -25.39 -2.53 -27.19
C MET A 269 -26.09 -3.79 -27.66
N SER A 270 -26.80 -3.67 -28.81
CA SER A 270 -27.24 -4.86 -29.56
C SER A 270 -26.02 -5.61 -30.14
N ASP A 271 -26.18 -6.87 -30.47
CA ASP A 271 -25.12 -7.70 -31.08
C ASP A 271 -24.58 -7.09 -32.38
N SER A 272 -25.45 -6.42 -33.19
CA SER A 272 -25.04 -5.72 -34.41
C SER A 272 -24.26 -4.46 -34.11
N ALA A 273 -24.74 -3.61 -33.20
CA ALA A 273 -24.06 -2.39 -32.78
C ALA A 273 -22.70 -2.68 -32.11
N PHE A 274 -22.61 -3.78 -31.36
CA PHE A 274 -21.35 -4.24 -30.77
C PHE A 274 -20.34 -4.67 -31.84
N LYS A 275 -20.75 -5.44 -32.85
CA LYS A 275 -19.90 -5.81 -33.99
C LYS A 275 -19.42 -4.58 -34.77
N ASP A 276 -20.28 -3.60 -34.99
CA ASP A 276 -19.93 -2.36 -35.68
C ASP A 276 -18.99 -1.48 -34.79
N ALA A 277 -19.24 -1.39 -33.51
CA ALA A 277 -18.35 -0.75 -32.57
C ALA A 277 -16.96 -1.42 -32.52
N MET A 278 -16.91 -2.75 -32.65
CA MET A 278 -15.67 -3.53 -32.78
C MET A 278 -14.91 -3.26 -34.08
N ARG A 279 -15.57 -2.86 -35.15
CA ARG A 279 -14.93 -2.50 -36.42
C ARG A 279 -14.37 -1.08 -36.42
N SER A 280 -15.01 -0.11 -35.75
CA SER A 280 -14.69 1.33 -35.79
C SER A 280 -13.90 1.82 -34.55
N MET A 281 -12.73 1.28 -34.29
CA MET A 281 -12.16 1.18 -32.98
C MET A 281 -11.15 2.21 -32.47
N THR A 282 -11.01 3.35 -33.09
CA THR A 282 -10.13 4.45 -32.64
C THR A 282 -10.73 5.84 -32.93
N GLY A 283 -12.00 5.88 -33.19
CA GLY A 283 -12.71 7.10 -33.59
C GLY A 283 -13.24 7.92 -32.43
N PRO A 284 -13.79 9.08 -32.71
CA PRO A 284 -14.48 9.92 -31.74
C PRO A 284 -15.71 9.20 -31.16
N VAL A 285 -16.11 9.60 -29.98
CA VAL A 285 -17.35 9.15 -29.33
C VAL A 285 -18.41 10.19 -29.54
N TYR A 286 -19.63 9.74 -29.87
CA TYR A 286 -20.79 10.61 -30.08
C TYR A 286 -21.80 10.42 -28.97
N LYS A 287 -22.57 11.47 -28.63
CA LYS A 287 -23.71 11.36 -27.73
C LYS A 287 -24.70 10.34 -28.26
N THR A 288 -25.35 9.63 -27.37
CA THR A 288 -26.36 8.63 -27.73
C THR A 288 -27.77 9.10 -27.37
N LYS A 289 -28.75 8.57 -28.08
CA LYS A 289 -30.16 8.71 -27.74
C LYS A 289 -30.79 7.33 -27.66
N ALA A 290 -31.46 7.05 -26.55
CA ALA A 290 -32.21 5.83 -26.37
C ALA A 290 -33.51 5.87 -27.17
N SER A 291 -33.83 4.75 -27.78
CA SER A 291 -35.13 4.55 -28.43
C SER A 291 -35.69 3.19 -28.04
N LYS A 292 -36.99 3.11 -27.88
CA LYS A 292 -37.69 1.86 -27.56
C LYS A 292 -37.28 0.80 -28.57
N CYS A 293 -36.88 -0.37 -28.11
CA CYS A 293 -36.48 -1.46 -29.00
C CYS A 293 -37.68 -1.94 -29.83
N PHE A 294 -37.54 -1.85 -31.13
CA PHE A 294 -38.64 -2.22 -32.07
C PHE A 294 -38.90 -3.74 -32.06
N MET A 295 -37.88 -4.58 -31.82
CA MET A 295 -38.02 -6.05 -31.85
C MET A 295 -38.82 -6.60 -30.67
N CYS A 296 -38.64 -6.06 -29.48
CA CYS A 296 -39.33 -6.50 -28.28
C CYS A 296 -40.37 -5.51 -27.77
N ASN A 297 -40.57 -4.42 -28.46
CA ASN A 297 -41.49 -3.33 -28.11
C ASN A 297 -41.28 -2.82 -26.67
N GLY A 298 -40.00 -2.74 -26.25
CA GLY A 298 -39.60 -2.22 -24.92
C GLY A 298 -39.63 -3.25 -23.78
N THR A 299 -40.01 -4.50 -24.05
CA THR A 299 -40.13 -5.52 -22.99
C THR A 299 -38.81 -6.21 -22.63
N GLY A 300 -37.75 -6.06 -23.42
CA GLY A 300 -36.50 -6.77 -23.29
C GLY A 300 -36.55 -8.26 -23.66
N MET A 301 -37.75 -8.80 -23.92
CA MET A 301 -38.02 -10.21 -24.20
C MET A 301 -38.82 -10.37 -25.50
N VAL A 302 -38.54 -11.42 -26.25
CA VAL A 302 -39.24 -11.73 -27.52
C VAL A 302 -39.90 -13.10 -27.38
N GLN A 303 -41.16 -13.13 -27.76
CA GLN A 303 -41.95 -14.35 -27.84
C GLN A 303 -41.66 -15.07 -29.16
N LEU A 304 -41.05 -16.22 -29.12
CA LEU A 304 -40.84 -17.05 -30.29
C LEU A 304 -42.12 -17.78 -30.68
N LEU A 305 -42.34 -17.91 -31.97
CA LEU A 305 -43.42 -18.72 -32.49
C LEU A 305 -42.91 -20.13 -32.80
N THR A 306 -43.78 -21.11 -32.69
CA THR A 306 -43.55 -22.47 -33.20
C THR A 306 -43.60 -22.47 -34.73
N LYS A 307 -43.20 -23.55 -35.38
CA LYS A 307 -43.34 -23.71 -36.87
C LYS A 307 -44.78 -23.60 -37.34
N LYS A 308 -45.77 -23.75 -36.43
CA LYS A 308 -47.21 -23.62 -36.73
C LYS A 308 -47.76 -22.24 -36.38
N GLY A 309 -46.92 -21.23 -36.05
CA GLY A 309 -47.34 -19.87 -35.77
C GLY A 309 -47.89 -19.67 -34.34
N THR A 310 -47.91 -20.64 -33.47
CA THR A 310 -48.35 -20.52 -32.08
C THR A 310 -47.22 -20.03 -31.16
N PRO A 311 -47.51 -19.10 -30.20
CA PRO A 311 -46.48 -18.64 -29.25
C PRO A 311 -45.91 -19.75 -28.40
N ARG A 312 -44.58 -19.83 -28.23
CA ARG A 312 -43.93 -20.75 -27.29
C ARG A 312 -44.18 -20.29 -25.85
N LYS A 313 -44.22 -21.23 -24.91
CA LYS A 313 -44.44 -20.92 -23.49
C LYS A 313 -43.36 -19.97 -22.92
N ASN A 314 -42.13 -20.11 -23.35
CA ASN A 314 -40.99 -19.35 -22.85
C ASN A 314 -40.67 -18.18 -23.78
N LYS A 315 -40.41 -16.99 -23.19
CA LYS A 315 -39.88 -15.82 -23.89
C LYS A 315 -38.35 -15.89 -23.91
N ASN A 316 -37.76 -15.51 -25.03
CA ASN A 316 -36.30 -15.43 -25.13
C ASN A 316 -35.83 -13.98 -24.93
N ILE A 317 -34.59 -13.80 -24.49
CA ILE A 317 -33.95 -12.49 -24.43
C ILE A 317 -33.93 -11.88 -25.81
N CYS A 318 -34.35 -10.64 -25.91
CA CYS A 318 -34.30 -9.88 -27.18
C CYS A 318 -32.82 -9.68 -27.57
N LYS A 319 -32.44 -10.26 -28.73
CA LYS A 319 -31.08 -10.16 -29.25
C LYS A 319 -30.69 -8.74 -29.69
N GLU A 320 -31.68 -7.91 -30.03
CA GLU A 320 -31.46 -6.53 -30.50
C GLU A 320 -31.07 -5.60 -29.33
N CYS A 321 -31.74 -5.70 -28.18
CA CYS A 321 -31.50 -4.80 -27.05
C CYS A 321 -30.87 -5.50 -25.84
N ASN A 322 -30.49 -6.77 -25.95
CA ASN A 322 -29.89 -7.57 -24.89
C ASN A 322 -30.63 -7.42 -23.55
N ARG A 323 -31.95 -7.61 -23.55
CA ARG A 323 -32.86 -7.50 -22.38
C ARG A 323 -33.14 -6.05 -21.91
N GLN A 324 -32.49 -5.01 -22.45
CA GLN A 324 -32.61 -3.64 -21.95
C GLN A 324 -33.98 -2.98 -22.26
N GLY A 325 -34.68 -3.45 -23.28
CA GLY A 325 -35.94 -2.84 -23.76
C GLY A 325 -35.75 -1.61 -24.66
N PHE A 326 -34.55 -1.07 -24.73
CA PHE A 326 -34.19 0.05 -25.58
C PHE A 326 -32.90 -0.21 -26.38
N THR A 327 -32.66 0.57 -27.40
CA THR A 327 -31.41 0.60 -28.18
C THR A 327 -30.85 2.01 -28.20
N LEU A 328 -29.53 2.14 -28.15
CA LEU A 328 -28.84 3.43 -28.21
C LEU A 328 -28.39 3.73 -29.64
N LYS A 329 -28.71 4.92 -30.12
CA LYS A 329 -28.27 5.41 -31.43
C LYS A 329 -27.38 6.62 -31.27
N ASN A 330 -26.23 6.64 -31.98
CA ASN A 330 -25.36 7.80 -32.01
C ASN A 330 -26.06 9.00 -32.62
N THR A 331 -25.90 10.15 -32.01
CA THR A 331 -26.27 11.46 -32.61
C THR A 331 -25.12 11.99 -33.49
N LYS A 332 -25.24 13.20 -33.98
CA LYS A 332 -24.16 13.90 -34.70
C LYS A 332 -23.23 14.69 -33.77
N GLU A 333 -23.56 14.80 -32.48
CA GLU A 333 -22.80 15.57 -31.53
C GLU A 333 -21.69 14.72 -30.90
N LEU A 334 -20.47 15.28 -30.83
CA LEU A 334 -19.36 14.67 -30.11
C LEU A 334 -19.66 14.64 -28.60
N ALA A 335 -19.46 13.48 -27.99
CA ALA A 335 -19.61 13.27 -26.57
C ALA A 335 -18.34 13.67 -25.78
N GLY A 336 -18.50 13.92 -24.49
CA GLY A 336 -17.42 14.12 -23.53
C GLY A 336 -16.81 15.53 -23.54
N LEU A 337 -15.74 15.69 -22.74
CA LEU A 337 -15.08 16.97 -22.45
C LEU A 337 -14.11 17.45 -23.55
N LYS A 338 -13.75 16.60 -24.49
CA LYS A 338 -12.92 16.89 -25.67
C LYS A 338 -11.49 17.37 -25.37
N PHE A 339 -10.96 17.03 -24.21
CA PHE A 339 -9.55 17.32 -23.90
C PHE A 339 -8.60 16.55 -24.82
N THR A 340 -7.48 17.16 -25.16
CA THR A 340 -6.39 16.48 -25.86
C THR A 340 -5.56 15.70 -24.84
N PRO A 341 -5.29 14.40 -25.05
CA PRO A 341 -4.42 13.65 -24.17
C PRO A 341 -3.02 14.29 -24.12
N PRO A 342 -2.45 14.50 -22.93
CA PRO A 342 -1.16 15.20 -22.79
C PRO A 342 0.00 14.50 -23.50
N LYS A 343 0.00 13.14 -23.53
CA LYS A 343 0.97 12.32 -24.28
C LYS A 343 0.29 11.06 -24.81
N ALA A 344 0.61 10.66 -26.04
CA ALA A 344 0.13 9.41 -26.65
C ALA A 344 0.61 8.17 -25.86
N THR A 345 1.77 8.25 -25.22
CA THR A 345 2.36 7.19 -24.37
C THR A 345 1.62 6.94 -23.06
N TRP A 346 0.62 7.73 -22.71
CA TRP A 346 -0.21 7.52 -21.54
C TRP A 346 -1.42 6.64 -21.78
N ALA A 347 -1.60 6.17 -23.01
CA ALA A 347 -2.62 5.19 -23.34
C ALA A 347 -2.23 3.82 -22.76
N SER A 348 -3.16 3.22 -22.02
CA SER A 348 -3.13 1.82 -21.60
C SER A 348 -4.22 1.04 -22.34
N ALA A 349 -4.35 -0.27 -22.04
CA ALA A 349 -5.47 -1.07 -22.50
C ALA A 349 -6.84 -0.43 -22.18
N SER A 350 -6.93 0.25 -21.04
CA SER A 350 -8.12 0.96 -20.55
C SER A 350 -8.31 2.38 -21.14
N GLY A 351 -7.45 2.82 -22.07
CA GLY A 351 -7.46 4.15 -22.64
C GLY A 351 -6.36 5.06 -22.08
N PHE A 352 -6.58 6.37 -22.12
CA PHE A 352 -5.65 7.34 -21.58
C PHE A 352 -5.80 7.43 -20.06
N SER A 353 -4.69 7.64 -19.37
CA SER A 353 -4.70 7.77 -17.92
C SER A 353 -5.54 8.97 -17.45
N THR A 354 -6.38 8.74 -16.45
CA THR A 354 -7.19 9.73 -15.73
C THR A 354 -6.77 9.81 -14.25
N GLY A 355 -5.51 9.48 -13.97
CA GLY A 355 -4.97 9.56 -12.61
C GLY A 355 -4.94 10.98 -12.07
N LYS A 356 -4.81 11.11 -10.74
CA LYS A 356 -4.91 12.37 -10.00
C LYS A 356 -4.13 13.53 -10.63
N GLY A 357 -2.85 13.33 -10.96
CA GLY A 357 -2.00 14.40 -11.51
C GLY A 357 -2.44 14.85 -12.91
N ILE A 358 -3.04 13.94 -13.70
CA ILE A 358 -3.56 14.28 -15.03
C ILE A 358 -4.84 15.10 -14.90
N LEU A 359 -5.76 14.70 -14.03
CA LEU A 359 -6.99 15.46 -13.77
C LEU A 359 -6.66 16.86 -13.24
N GLU A 360 -5.64 17.00 -12.37
CA GLU A 360 -5.14 18.30 -11.89
C GLU A 360 -4.63 19.19 -13.04
N THR A 361 -3.84 18.61 -13.95
CA THR A 361 -3.32 19.34 -15.11
C THR A 361 -4.44 19.75 -16.06
N LEU A 362 -5.43 18.89 -16.26
CA LEU A 362 -6.58 19.19 -17.13
C LEU A 362 -7.48 20.25 -16.51
N GLU A 363 -7.72 20.22 -15.19
CA GLU A 363 -8.45 21.26 -14.46
C GLU A 363 -7.77 22.63 -14.61
N ALA A 364 -6.47 22.71 -14.35
CA ALA A 364 -5.70 23.94 -14.52
C ALA A 364 -5.76 24.43 -15.99
N THR A 365 -5.69 23.51 -16.96
CA THR A 365 -5.81 23.85 -18.38
C THR A 365 -7.20 24.37 -18.75
N ALA A 366 -8.26 23.77 -18.20
CA ALA A 366 -9.64 24.20 -18.42
C ALA A 366 -9.84 25.64 -17.90
N ARG A 367 -9.45 25.89 -16.66
CA ARG A 367 -9.55 27.24 -16.06
C ARG A 367 -8.72 28.29 -16.81
N GLY A 368 -7.50 27.94 -17.23
CA GLY A 368 -6.66 28.83 -18.05
C GLY A 368 -7.23 29.16 -19.44
N LYS A 369 -8.17 28.37 -19.93
CA LYS A 369 -8.89 28.58 -21.20
C LYS A 369 -10.29 29.17 -21.02
N GLY A 370 -10.71 29.49 -19.80
CA GLY A 370 -12.06 29.98 -19.51
C GLY A 370 -13.15 28.91 -19.63
N MET A 371 -12.79 27.63 -19.58
CA MET A 371 -13.70 26.48 -19.58
C MET A 371 -14.13 26.16 -18.13
N GLU A 372 -14.89 27.06 -17.53
CA GLU A 372 -15.20 27.00 -16.09
C GLU A 372 -16.01 25.75 -15.72
N ARG A 373 -17.00 25.39 -16.53
CA ARG A 373 -17.85 24.20 -16.30
C ARG A 373 -17.06 22.90 -16.27
N GLU A 374 -16.16 22.74 -17.24
CA GLU A 374 -15.28 21.56 -17.32
C GLU A 374 -14.26 21.56 -16.18
N GLY A 375 -13.76 22.75 -15.79
CA GLY A 375 -12.91 22.92 -14.62
C GLY A 375 -13.60 22.49 -13.33
N ASP A 376 -14.84 22.94 -13.11
CA ASP A 376 -15.64 22.58 -11.95
C ASP A 376 -15.98 21.07 -11.91
N PHE A 377 -16.32 20.50 -13.06
CA PHE A 377 -16.50 19.04 -13.17
C PHE A 377 -15.26 18.26 -12.74
N LEU A 378 -14.08 18.64 -13.25
CA LEU A 378 -12.83 17.97 -12.92
C LEU A 378 -12.47 18.13 -11.44
N GLN A 379 -12.75 19.29 -10.86
CA GLN A 379 -12.57 19.54 -9.43
C GLN A 379 -13.49 18.65 -8.58
N LYS A 380 -14.79 18.60 -8.89
CA LYS A 380 -15.78 17.74 -8.21
C LYS A 380 -15.42 16.25 -8.34
N LEU A 381 -15.01 15.82 -9.54
CA LEU A 381 -14.55 14.45 -9.77
C LEU A 381 -13.35 14.08 -8.91
N ARG A 382 -12.36 14.97 -8.82
CA ARG A 382 -11.19 14.75 -7.95
C ARG A 382 -11.58 14.70 -6.47
N ARG A 383 -12.55 15.53 -6.06
CA ARG A 383 -13.09 15.51 -4.69
C ARG A 383 -13.82 14.19 -4.41
N LEU A 384 -14.66 13.72 -5.34
CA LEU A 384 -15.34 12.43 -5.22
C LEU A 384 -14.35 11.28 -5.08
N ASN A 385 -13.34 11.19 -5.96
CA ASN A 385 -12.30 10.15 -5.89
C ASN A 385 -11.52 10.20 -4.56
N ALA A 386 -11.26 11.39 -4.05
CA ALA A 386 -10.59 11.57 -2.77
C ALA A 386 -11.47 11.09 -1.59
N ILE A 387 -12.77 11.38 -1.62
CA ILE A 387 -13.74 10.92 -0.62
C ILE A 387 -13.87 9.40 -0.66
N GLU A 388 -14.00 8.79 -1.84
CA GLU A 388 -14.09 7.33 -1.96
C GLU A 388 -12.85 6.62 -1.41
N SER A 389 -11.66 7.13 -1.75
CA SER A 389 -10.41 6.64 -1.19
C SER A 389 -10.36 6.83 0.34
N TYR A 390 -10.86 7.95 0.83
CA TYR A 390 -10.91 8.26 2.25
C TYR A 390 -11.86 7.32 3.01
N LEU A 391 -13.08 7.16 2.53
CA LEU A 391 -14.09 6.29 3.14
C LEU A 391 -13.63 4.82 3.12
N SER A 392 -13.10 4.34 2.00
CA SER A 392 -12.70 2.93 1.89
C SER A 392 -11.42 2.60 2.63
N SER A 393 -10.38 3.45 2.51
CA SER A 393 -9.05 3.11 3.03
C SER A 393 -8.86 3.52 4.50
N PHE A 394 -9.39 4.69 4.89
CA PHE A 394 -9.16 5.21 6.24
C PHE A 394 -10.34 4.94 7.16
N VAL A 395 -11.54 5.41 6.83
CA VAL A 395 -12.72 5.19 7.69
C VAL A 395 -13.05 3.70 7.78
N GLY A 396 -13.20 3.04 6.63
CA GLY A 396 -13.47 1.61 6.56
C GLY A 396 -12.34 0.75 7.12
N GLY A 397 -11.08 1.19 6.94
CA GLY A 397 -9.93 0.54 7.54
C GLY A 397 -9.93 0.62 9.07
N ILE A 398 -10.19 1.80 9.63
CA ILE A 398 -10.29 1.99 11.09
C ILE A 398 -11.46 1.16 11.64
N GLU A 399 -12.66 1.27 11.03
CA GLU A 399 -13.85 0.51 11.43
C GLU A 399 -13.60 -0.99 11.45
N LYS A 400 -12.95 -1.51 10.39
CA LYS A 400 -12.66 -2.92 10.23
C LYS A 400 -11.70 -3.49 11.27
N PHE A 401 -10.63 -2.75 11.59
CA PHE A 401 -9.55 -3.24 12.44
C PHE A 401 -9.66 -2.82 13.91
N THR A 402 -10.62 -1.95 14.25
CA THR A 402 -10.90 -1.61 15.65
C THR A 402 -11.55 -2.81 16.33
N LYS A 403 -11.02 -3.23 17.46
CA LYS A 403 -11.49 -4.37 18.23
C LYS A 403 -12.74 -4.00 19.08
N ALA A 404 -13.39 -5.00 19.67
CA ALA A 404 -14.62 -4.82 20.44
C ALA A 404 -14.47 -3.86 21.63
N ASP A 405 -13.27 -3.78 22.22
CA ASP A 405 -12.92 -2.86 23.31
C ASP A 405 -12.69 -1.40 22.84
N GLY A 406 -12.77 -1.17 21.51
CA GLY A 406 -12.54 0.11 20.86
C GLY A 406 -11.04 0.43 20.68
N MET A 407 -10.16 -0.55 20.81
CA MET A 407 -8.74 -0.39 20.53
C MET A 407 -8.40 -0.74 19.09
N LEU A 408 -7.51 0.04 18.48
CA LEU A 408 -6.95 -0.20 17.16
C LEU A 408 -5.47 -0.56 17.31
N HIS A 409 -5.11 -1.79 16.95
CA HIS A 409 -3.74 -2.29 16.99
C HIS A 409 -3.12 -2.18 15.60
N VAL A 410 -2.25 -1.19 15.41
CA VAL A 410 -1.62 -0.91 14.11
C VAL A 410 -0.28 -1.59 14.02
N GLN A 411 -0.10 -2.44 13.00
CA GLN A 411 1.19 -3.09 12.76
C GLN A 411 2.13 -2.16 12.01
N LEU A 412 3.31 -1.90 12.61
CA LEU A 412 4.43 -1.23 11.98
C LEU A 412 5.54 -2.23 11.73
N THR A 413 5.94 -2.40 10.47
CA THR A 413 6.93 -3.40 10.06
C THR A 413 8.20 -2.74 9.56
N GLN A 414 9.37 -3.34 9.84
CA GLN A 414 10.69 -2.81 9.50
C GLN A 414 11.26 -3.38 8.19
N HIS A 415 10.72 -4.50 7.68
CA HIS A 415 11.31 -5.32 6.62
C HIS A 415 10.67 -5.17 5.23
N ILE A 416 9.65 -4.32 5.08
CA ILE A 416 8.91 -4.21 3.81
C ILE A 416 9.58 -3.27 2.82
N THR A 417 10.15 -2.16 3.30
CA THR A 417 10.77 -1.14 2.44
C THR A 417 12.26 -1.42 2.22
N SER A 418 12.77 -1.20 1.02
CA SER A 418 14.21 -1.30 0.75
C SER A 418 15.03 -0.17 1.41
N THR A 419 14.36 0.91 1.83
CA THR A 419 14.98 2.13 2.38
C THR A 419 15.02 2.14 3.92
N ALA A 420 14.67 1.05 4.58
CA ALA A 420 14.58 0.94 6.05
C ALA A 420 13.55 1.86 6.72
N ARG A 421 12.60 2.41 5.97
CA ARG A 421 11.44 3.09 6.55
C ARG A 421 10.46 2.07 7.10
N LEU A 422 9.76 2.42 8.18
CA LEU A 422 8.64 1.61 8.66
C LEU A 422 7.51 1.56 7.63
N SER A 423 6.79 0.47 7.60
CA SER A 423 5.58 0.30 6.79
C SER A 423 4.41 -0.06 7.70
N GLY A 424 3.32 0.71 7.61
CA GLY A 424 2.10 0.46 8.38
C GLY A 424 1.13 -0.45 7.63
N ARG A 425 0.45 -1.33 8.35
CA ARG A 425 -0.64 -2.16 7.82
C ARG A 425 -1.71 -2.42 8.89
N ASN A 426 -2.90 -2.77 8.43
CA ASN A 426 -4.04 -3.20 9.24
C ASN A 426 -4.52 -2.17 10.29
N PRO A 427 -4.90 -0.93 9.92
CA PRO A 427 -4.76 -0.24 8.62
C PRO A 427 -3.42 0.49 8.48
N ASN A 428 -3.10 1.00 7.26
CA ASN A 428 -1.91 1.83 7.07
C ASN A 428 -2.13 3.25 7.60
N MET A 429 -1.74 3.46 8.85
CA MET A 429 -1.87 4.76 9.54
C MET A 429 -0.83 5.80 9.10
N GLN A 430 0.24 5.42 8.41
CA GLN A 430 1.29 6.34 7.97
C GLN A 430 0.84 7.25 6.82
N ASN A 431 -0.19 6.85 6.08
CA ASN A 431 -0.74 7.61 4.96
C ASN A 431 -1.98 8.43 5.33
N MET A 432 -2.24 8.66 6.62
CA MET A 432 -3.39 9.42 7.09
C MET A 432 -3.45 10.80 6.44
N PRO A 433 -4.62 11.20 5.90
CA PRO A 433 -4.79 12.51 5.30
C PRO A 433 -4.62 13.62 6.33
N ARG A 434 -4.26 14.81 5.85
CA ARG A 434 -4.16 15.98 6.72
C ARG A 434 -5.53 16.42 7.20
N GLY A 435 -5.62 16.80 8.48
CA GLY A 435 -6.88 17.06 9.16
C GLY A 435 -7.73 18.21 8.60
N GLY A 436 -7.17 19.14 7.80
CA GLY A 436 -7.93 20.23 7.18
C GLY A 436 -8.89 19.78 6.06
N THR A 437 -8.55 18.69 5.35
CA THR A 437 -9.37 18.21 4.22
C THR A 437 -10.19 16.98 4.61
N PHE A 438 -9.63 16.12 5.45
CA PHE A 438 -10.21 14.88 5.91
C PHE A 438 -9.89 14.68 7.40
N PRO A 439 -10.83 15.00 8.31
CA PRO A 439 -10.55 15.12 9.74
C PRO A 439 -10.55 13.77 10.49
N VAL A 440 -10.11 12.67 9.85
CA VAL A 440 -10.11 11.34 10.46
C VAL A 440 -9.25 11.25 11.73
N LYS A 441 -8.21 12.05 11.86
CA LYS A 441 -7.36 12.04 13.07
C LYS A 441 -8.12 12.39 14.35
N ARG A 442 -9.24 13.10 14.26
CA ARG A 442 -10.07 13.46 15.44
C ARG A 442 -10.75 12.27 16.12
N VAL A 443 -10.81 11.12 15.44
CA VAL A 443 -11.39 9.90 16.02
C VAL A 443 -10.47 9.20 17.03
N PHE A 444 -9.18 9.55 17.03
CA PHE A 444 -8.21 8.99 17.97
C PHE A 444 -8.26 9.77 19.28
N ILE A 445 -8.48 9.05 20.35
CA ILE A 445 -8.58 9.64 21.69
C ILE A 445 -7.65 8.94 22.67
N SER A 446 -7.35 9.61 23.77
CA SER A 446 -6.63 8.97 24.87
C SER A 446 -7.49 7.89 25.53
N ARG A 447 -6.89 6.73 25.84
CA ARG A 447 -7.57 5.69 26.64
C ARG A 447 -7.81 6.10 28.09
N TRP A 448 -7.08 7.09 28.58
CA TRP A 448 -7.21 7.60 29.94
C TRP A 448 -8.20 8.78 29.98
N LYS A 449 -9.07 8.79 31.00
CA LYS A 449 -10.04 9.87 31.19
C LYS A 449 -9.31 11.21 31.36
N GLY A 450 -9.66 12.21 30.53
CA GLY A 450 -9.00 13.51 30.52
C GLY A 450 -7.61 13.55 29.91
N GLY A 451 -7.11 12.42 29.43
CA GLY A 451 -5.84 12.36 28.71
C GLY A 451 -5.90 13.04 27.35
N LYS A 452 -4.72 13.31 26.77
CA LYS A 452 -4.55 13.91 25.45
C LYS A 452 -3.65 13.06 24.58
N ILE A 453 -3.78 13.20 23.27
CA ILE A 453 -2.82 12.69 22.28
C ILE A 453 -1.92 13.86 21.90
N MET A 454 -0.62 13.63 21.91
CA MET A 454 0.38 14.59 21.44
C MET A 454 0.91 14.13 20.08
N GLU A 455 0.92 15.04 19.10
CA GLU A 455 1.55 14.82 17.79
C GLU A 455 2.79 15.71 17.69
N ALA A 456 3.93 15.11 17.40
CA ALA A 456 5.19 15.82 17.18
C ALA A 456 5.84 15.31 15.89
N ASP A 457 6.35 16.22 15.06
CA ASP A 457 7.00 15.91 13.78
C ASP A 457 8.24 16.76 13.58
N PHE A 458 9.25 16.19 12.93
CA PHE A 458 10.47 16.91 12.57
C PHE A 458 10.23 17.84 11.38
N GLY A 459 10.55 19.10 11.52
CA GLY A 459 10.48 20.06 10.41
C GLY A 459 11.58 19.84 9.39
N GLN A 460 11.23 19.52 8.14
CA GLN A 460 12.14 19.40 6.99
C GLN A 460 13.31 18.41 7.22
N LEU A 461 13.06 17.27 7.87
CA LEU A 461 14.12 16.34 8.32
C LEU A 461 15.05 15.93 7.18
N GLU A 462 14.51 15.56 6.02
CA GLU A 462 15.31 15.11 4.87
C GLU A 462 16.27 16.18 4.36
N PHE A 463 15.83 17.44 4.30
CA PHE A 463 16.70 18.54 3.87
C PHE A 463 17.80 18.82 4.90
N ARG A 464 17.48 18.74 6.21
CA ARG A 464 18.45 18.88 7.31
C ARG A 464 19.52 17.79 7.26
N VAL A 465 19.10 16.53 7.07
CA VAL A 465 20.01 15.40 6.95
C VAL A 465 20.90 15.54 5.71
N ALA A 466 20.34 15.92 4.56
CA ALA A 466 21.13 16.14 3.35
C ALA A 466 22.11 17.29 3.50
N ALA A 467 21.73 18.41 4.13
CA ALA A 467 22.62 19.52 4.43
C ALA A 467 23.81 19.07 5.30
N TYR A 468 23.52 18.27 6.34
CA TYR A 468 24.53 17.74 7.24
C TYR A 468 25.47 16.75 6.52
N LEU A 469 24.95 15.78 5.79
CA LEU A 469 25.76 14.74 5.13
C LEU A 469 26.57 15.29 3.95
N SER A 470 26.03 16.26 3.21
CA SER A 470 26.73 16.91 2.10
C SER A 470 27.72 17.99 2.55
N GLN A 471 27.60 18.48 3.78
CA GLN A 471 28.34 19.66 4.29
C GLN A 471 28.15 20.90 3.41
N ASP A 472 26.98 21.04 2.77
CA ASP A 472 26.65 22.18 1.94
C ASP A 472 26.46 23.44 2.79
N LYS A 473 27.32 24.43 2.61
CA LYS A 473 27.35 25.65 3.43
C LYS A 473 26.06 26.47 3.31
N THR A 474 25.47 26.52 2.10
CA THR A 474 24.23 27.26 1.84
C THR A 474 23.06 26.56 2.51
N ALA A 475 22.95 25.24 2.34
CA ALA A 475 21.88 24.45 2.96
C ALA A 475 21.97 24.48 4.49
N ILE A 476 23.17 24.33 5.07
CA ILE A 476 23.38 24.43 6.53
C ILE A 476 22.95 25.79 7.06
N LYS A 477 23.39 26.88 6.39
CA LYS A 477 23.02 28.24 6.78
C LYS A 477 21.50 28.41 6.78
N GLU A 478 20.83 28.02 5.70
CA GLU A 478 19.38 28.14 5.54
C GLU A 478 18.60 27.29 6.56
N VAL A 479 19.08 26.09 6.89
CA VAL A 479 18.51 25.26 7.97
C VAL A 479 18.59 25.97 9.32
N LEU A 480 19.72 26.60 9.63
CA LEU A 480 19.92 27.30 10.91
C LEU A 480 19.09 28.60 10.99
N GLU A 481 18.88 29.28 9.88
CA GLU A 481 18.07 30.48 9.77
C GLU A 481 16.55 30.22 9.69
N GLY A 482 16.13 28.95 9.65
CA GLY A 482 14.71 28.57 9.56
C GLY A 482 14.10 28.84 8.18
N PHE A 483 14.91 28.83 7.12
CA PHE A 483 14.47 29.07 5.75
C PHE A 483 13.45 28.04 5.26
N ASP A 484 12.37 28.53 4.64
CA ASP A 484 11.34 27.64 4.07
C ASP A 484 11.67 27.24 2.65
N VAL A 485 12.40 26.11 2.51
CA VAL A 485 12.82 25.57 1.21
C VAL A 485 11.62 25.19 0.32
N HIS A 486 10.47 24.85 0.89
CA HIS A 486 9.28 24.50 0.12
C HIS A 486 8.58 25.74 -0.46
N GLN A 487 8.54 26.83 0.30
CA GLN A 487 8.05 28.11 -0.22
C GLN A 487 8.98 28.62 -1.32
N TYR A 488 10.28 28.56 -1.11
CA TYR A 488 11.27 28.91 -2.14
C TYR A 488 11.08 28.11 -3.43
N THR A 489 10.85 26.80 -3.32
CA THR A 489 10.54 25.92 -4.48
C THR A 489 9.29 26.40 -5.21
N ALA A 490 8.23 26.73 -4.48
CA ALA A 490 6.98 27.26 -5.06
C ALA A 490 7.21 28.56 -5.81
N ASP A 491 8.00 29.48 -5.24
CA ASP A 491 8.29 30.78 -5.84
C ASP A 491 9.09 30.68 -7.13
N ILE A 492 10.09 29.79 -7.18
CA ILE A 492 10.91 29.59 -8.38
C ILE A 492 10.08 28.96 -9.51
N ILE A 493 9.33 27.89 -9.23
CA ILE A 493 8.50 27.22 -10.24
C ILE A 493 7.41 28.17 -10.75
N THR A 494 6.83 28.98 -9.87
CA THR A 494 5.82 29.98 -10.26
C THR A 494 6.42 31.07 -11.14
N LYS A 495 7.62 31.57 -10.83
CA LYS A 495 8.35 32.53 -11.69
C LYS A 495 8.69 31.96 -13.05
N ALA A 496 8.95 30.66 -13.14
CA ALA A 496 9.18 29.95 -14.41
C ALA A 496 7.89 29.68 -15.21
N GLY A 497 6.75 30.24 -14.80
CA GLY A 497 5.49 30.21 -15.56
C GLY A 497 4.50 29.11 -15.15
N GLN A 498 4.77 28.36 -14.09
CA GLN A 498 3.86 27.33 -13.57
C GLN A 498 3.43 27.67 -12.15
N ALA A 499 2.23 28.21 -11.97
CA ALA A 499 1.69 28.54 -10.64
C ALA A 499 1.59 27.26 -9.78
N ILE A 500 2.25 27.26 -8.61
CA ILE A 500 2.25 26.14 -7.68
C ILE A 500 2.25 26.64 -6.23
N GLY A 501 1.39 26.08 -5.40
CA GLY A 501 1.37 26.41 -3.97
C GLY A 501 2.46 25.65 -3.19
N ARG A 502 2.87 26.20 -2.04
CA ARG A 502 3.89 25.65 -1.13
C ARG A 502 3.70 24.14 -0.85
N GLN A 503 2.44 23.72 -0.68
CA GLN A 503 2.13 22.32 -0.36
C GLN A 503 2.45 21.36 -1.53
N ASN A 504 2.14 21.78 -2.75
CA ASN A 504 2.43 20.98 -3.95
C ASN A 504 3.92 21.06 -4.31
N ALA A 505 4.59 22.14 -3.95
CA ALA A 505 6.03 22.32 -4.16
C ALA A 505 6.90 21.36 -3.32
N LYS A 506 6.38 20.78 -2.23
CA LYS A 506 7.13 19.81 -1.41
C LYS A 506 7.69 18.64 -2.21
N MET A 507 6.90 18.07 -3.10
CA MET A 507 7.33 16.97 -3.96
C MET A 507 8.50 17.39 -4.87
N HIS A 508 8.45 18.60 -5.40
CA HIS A 508 9.51 19.14 -6.26
C HIS A 508 10.76 19.51 -5.48
N THR A 509 10.64 19.93 -4.21
CA THR A 509 11.79 20.15 -3.32
C THR A 509 12.56 18.86 -3.07
N PHE A 510 11.85 17.77 -2.81
CA PHE A 510 12.48 16.48 -2.49
C PHE A 510 13.03 15.75 -3.73
N ALA A 511 12.40 15.90 -4.88
CA ALA A 511 12.82 15.17 -6.08
C ALA A 511 14.31 15.40 -6.46
N PRO A 512 14.85 16.62 -6.57
CA PRO A 512 16.29 16.81 -6.81
C PRO A 512 17.15 16.40 -5.62
N LEU A 513 16.63 16.50 -4.38
CA LEU A 513 17.34 16.03 -3.18
C LEU A 513 17.61 14.52 -3.25
N TYR A 514 16.68 13.75 -3.83
CA TYR A 514 16.82 12.32 -4.10
C TYR A 514 17.42 12.01 -5.49
N GLY A 515 18.08 12.97 -6.13
CA GLY A 515 18.85 12.77 -7.36
C GLY A 515 18.04 12.85 -8.66
N ALA A 516 16.80 13.33 -8.65
CA ALA A 516 16.04 13.53 -9.89
C ALA A 516 16.65 14.66 -10.73
N SER A 517 16.77 14.40 -12.05
CA SER A 517 17.42 15.31 -13.01
C SER A 517 16.45 16.25 -13.75
N GLY A 518 15.16 16.22 -13.44
CA GLY A 518 14.15 16.98 -14.18
C GLY A 518 13.71 16.33 -15.51
N TYR A 519 14.29 15.21 -15.92
CA TYR A 519 13.89 14.49 -17.12
C TYR A 519 12.42 14.03 -17.04
N GLY A 520 11.64 14.31 -18.08
CA GLY A 520 10.22 13.99 -18.13
C GLY A 520 9.31 14.90 -17.30
N ARG A 521 9.84 16.01 -16.78
CA ARG A 521 9.10 17.05 -16.04
C ARG A 521 8.72 18.22 -16.95
N THR A 522 7.89 19.14 -16.44
CA THR A 522 7.62 20.39 -17.16
C THR A 522 8.88 21.24 -17.30
N PRO A 523 8.97 22.17 -18.26
CA PRO A 523 10.11 23.06 -18.38
C PRO A 523 10.41 23.83 -17.09
N ALA A 524 9.39 24.36 -16.41
CA ALA A 524 9.54 25.08 -15.15
C ALA A 524 10.09 24.22 -14.01
N GLU A 525 9.62 22.97 -13.91
CA GLU A 525 10.15 22.00 -12.94
C GLU A 525 11.60 21.61 -13.24
N ALA A 526 11.93 21.38 -14.51
CA ALA A 526 13.30 21.04 -14.92
C ALA A 526 14.28 22.20 -14.67
N GLU A 527 13.84 23.44 -14.91
CA GLU A 527 14.59 24.65 -14.60
C GLU A 527 14.85 24.75 -13.09
N TYR A 528 13.83 24.53 -12.26
CA TYR A 528 13.99 24.49 -10.81
C TYR A 528 15.02 23.44 -10.37
N TYR A 529 15.01 22.22 -10.94
CA TYR A 529 15.95 21.16 -10.56
C TYR A 529 17.39 21.56 -10.88
N THR A 530 17.61 22.20 -12.02
CA THR A 530 18.91 22.76 -12.39
C THR A 530 19.34 23.86 -11.43
N HIS A 531 18.42 24.75 -11.07
CA HIS A 531 18.64 25.82 -10.11
C HIS A 531 18.96 25.28 -8.71
N PHE A 532 18.25 24.24 -8.26
CA PHE A 532 18.52 23.56 -7.00
C PHE A 532 19.96 23.05 -6.92
N MET A 533 20.41 22.32 -7.92
CA MET A 533 21.78 21.78 -7.97
C MET A 533 22.86 22.84 -8.07
N TYR A 534 22.55 23.98 -8.71
CA TYR A 534 23.44 25.13 -8.75
C TYR A 534 23.53 25.85 -7.39
N LYS A 535 22.40 26.00 -6.70
CA LYS A 535 22.34 26.65 -5.38
C LYS A 535 23.04 25.82 -4.31
N TYR A 536 22.78 24.51 -4.28
CA TYR A 536 23.32 23.58 -3.29
C TYR A 536 24.43 22.70 -3.89
N ARG A 537 25.56 23.33 -4.18
CA ARG A 537 26.70 22.65 -4.82
C ARG A 537 27.26 21.49 -4.01
N GLY A 538 27.31 21.61 -2.68
CA GLY A 538 27.75 20.54 -1.80
C GLY A 538 26.87 19.29 -1.90
N ILE A 539 25.54 19.46 -2.02
CA ILE A 539 24.58 18.35 -2.26
C ILE A 539 24.86 17.71 -3.63
N ALA A 540 25.04 18.53 -4.68
CA ALA A 540 25.34 18.01 -6.02
C ALA A 540 26.66 17.21 -6.07
N GLU A 541 27.70 17.67 -5.38
CA GLU A 541 28.98 16.96 -5.27
C GLU A 541 28.86 15.68 -4.43
N TRP A 542 28.10 15.73 -3.35
CA TRP A 542 27.81 14.56 -2.52
C TRP A 542 27.10 13.47 -3.34
N HIS A 543 26.08 13.82 -4.15
CA HIS A 543 25.43 12.88 -5.06
C HIS A 543 26.41 12.21 -6.04
N LYS A 544 27.35 12.98 -6.61
CA LYS A 544 28.37 12.44 -7.51
C LYS A 544 29.32 11.47 -6.80
N ARG A 545 29.71 11.78 -5.56
CA ARG A 545 30.54 10.86 -4.75
C ARG A 545 29.82 9.55 -4.49
N LEU A 546 28.56 9.61 -4.00
CA LEU A 546 27.77 8.40 -3.75
C LEU A 546 27.57 7.56 -5.01
N ALA A 547 27.28 8.20 -6.15
CA ALA A 547 27.14 7.49 -7.42
C ALA A 547 28.45 6.82 -7.86
N THR A 548 29.60 7.44 -7.60
CA THR A 548 30.93 6.88 -7.90
C THR A 548 31.25 5.70 -6.97
N GLU A 549 30.98 5.83 -5.68
CA GLU A 549 31.13 4.77 -4.68
C GLU A 549 30.24 3.56 -5.04
N ALA A 550 28.97 3.79 -5.37
CA ALA A 550 28.07 2.72 -5.80
C ALA A 550 28.58 1.99 -7.05
N LEU A 551 29.19 2.71 -8.01
CA LEU A 551 29.75 2.11 -9.22
C LEU A 551 31.00 1.26 -8.94
N SER A 552 31.88 1.69 -7.99
CA SER A 552 33.11 0.96 -7.64
C SER A 552 32.80 -0.22 -6.72
N ASP A 553 32.08 0.01 -5.63
CA ASP A 553 31.97 -0.91 -4.50
C ASP A 553 30.68 -1.73 -4.54
N ARG A 554 29.77 -1.42 -5.48
CA ARG A 554 28.43 -2.01 -5.59
C ARG A 554 27.58 -1.87 -4.32
N LYS A 555 28.01 -1.05 -3.39
CA LYS A 555 27.35 -0.75 -2.13
C LYS A 555 27.64 0.66 -1.67
N ILE A 556 26.79 1.16 -0.77
CA ILE A 556 26.99 2.37 0.02
C ILE A 556 26.81 2.02 1.48
N THR A 557 27.70 2.53 2.34
CA THR A 557 27.55 2.44 3.78
C THR A 557 27.14 3.82 4.33
N THR A 558 26.02 3.86 5.04
CA THR A 558 25.56 5.09 5.69
C THR A 558 26.38 5.38 6.94
N PRO A 559 26.37 6.62 7.49
CA PRO A 559 27.04 6.94 8.75
C PRO A 559 26.58 6.11 9.95
N SER A 560 25.34 5.57 9.91
CA SER A 560 24.86 4.63 10.95
C SER A 560 25.43 3.21 10.81
N GLY A 561 26.22 2.94 9.77
CA GLY A 561 26.77 1.62 9.48
C GLY A 561 25.89 0.74 8.58
N ARG A 562 24.64 1.16 8.24
CA ARG A 562 23.78 0.38 7.36
C ARG A 562 24.35 0.36 5.95
N GLN A 563 24.38 -0.82 5.35
CA GLN A 563 24.81 -1.01 3.98
C GLN A 563 23.62 -1.15 3.04
N PHE A 564 23.73 -0.55 1.84
CA PHE A 564 22.79 -0.71 0.74
C PHE A 564 23.56 -1.19 -0.50
N ALA A 565 23.16 -2.33 -1.05
CA ALA A 565 23.78 -2.92 -2.22
C ALA A 565 23.08 -2.48 -3.52
N PHE A 566 23.88 -2.26 -4.56
CA PHE A 566 23.45 -1.86 -5.91
C PHE A 566 24.08 -2.81 -6.94
N PRO A 567 23.67 -4.10 -6.98
CA PRO A 567 24.33 -5.09 -7.85
C PRO A 567 24.25 -4.74 -9.33
N ASP A 568 23.18 -4.08 -9.78
CA ASP A 568 22.90 -3.77 -11.18
C ASP A 568 23.29 -2.33 -11.57
N VAL A 569 23.97 -1.59 -10.69
CA VAL A 569 24.38 -0.22 -10.98
C VAL A 569 25.31 -0.16 -12.19
N SER A 570 25.03 0.74 -13.11
CA SER A 570 25.81 0.89 -14.33
C SER A 570 25.89 2.34 -14.80
N ARG A 571 26.88 2.67 -15.63
CA ARG A 571 27.04 3.98 -16.26
C ARG A 571 26.70 3.89 -17.75
N ARG A 572 25.80 4.72 -18.21
CA ARG A 572 25.48 4.87 -19.65
C ARG A 572 26.58 5.60 -20.39
N ARG A 573 26.53 5.57 -21.73
CA ARG A 573 27.50 6.29 -22.62
C ARG A 573 27.47 7.81 -22.43
N ASP A 574 26.31 8.38 -22.02
CA ASP A 574 26.13 9.80 -21.71
C ASP A 574 26.65 10.18 -20.31
N GLY A 575 27.23 9.24 -19.56
CA GLY A 575 27.74 9.45 -18.21
C GLY A 575 26.69 9.26 -17.10
N THR A 576 25.41 9.09 -17.44
CA THR A 576 24.32 8.91 -16.46
C THR A 576 24.48 7.57 -15.73
N VAL A 577 24.36 7.59 -14.40
CA VAL A 577 24.33 6.38 -13.57
C VAL A 577 22.89 5.87 -13.49
N THR A 578 22.71 4.58 -13.76
CA THR A 578 21.40 3.91 -13.71
C THR A 578 21.37 2.80 -12.68
N ASN A 579 20.16 2.39 -12.27
CA ASN A 579 19.94 1.40 -11.20
C ASN A 579 20.58 1.81 -9.87
N PHE A 580 20.58 3.11 -9.62
CA PHE A 580 21.03 3.75 -8.40
C PHE A 580 20.02 4.80 -7.97
N THR A 581 19.67 4.81 -6.70
CA THR A 581 18.80 5.81 -6.08
C THR A 581 19.47 6.34 -4.82
N MET A 582 19.36 7.64 -4.57
CA MET A 582 19.73 8.22 -3.28
C MET A 582 18.75 7.70 -2.22
N ILE A 583 19.28 7.09 -1.19
CA ILE A 583 18.50 6.47 -0.12
C ILE A 583 18.57 7.36 1.13
#